data_4ad2a3a2c2854c3b8cc929bf31b00e87
#
_entry.id   4ad2a3a2c2854c3b8cc929bf31b00e87
#
_cell.length_a   1.000
_cell.length_b   1.000
_cell.length_c   1.000
_cell.angle_alpha   90.00
_cell.angle_beta   90.00
_cell.angle_gamma   90.00
#
_symmetry.space_group_name_H-M   'P 1'
#
loop_
_entity.id
_entity.type
_entity.pdbx_description
1 polymer ?
#
loop_
_entity_poly.entity_id
_entity_poly.type
_entity_poly.pdbx_seq_one_letter_code
_entity_poly.pdbx_strand_id
1 'polypeptide(L)'
;KIATKYDLDVANKKDSTDVCFISKKFKEYIKTAVKCTKGDIIDVDRKKVIGTHQGLVNYTIGQRRGLNIGGCTDRTFVVGKDLAKNILYVSIGNEENLLSDSCILEDVNWLTNVLHNFVIIQNLFL
;
A
#
# COMPACT_ATOMS: atom_id res chain seq x y z
N LYS A 1 -12.64 -14.25 -12.71
CA LYS A 1 -12.31 -15.14 -13.87
C LYS A 1 -11.61 -16.44 -13.44
N ILE A 2 -10.59 -16.42 -12.54
CA ILE A 2 -9.94 -17.65 -12.06
C ILE A 2 -10.88 -18.41 -11.13
N ALA A 3 -11.46 -17.74 -10.13
CA ALA A 3 -12.39 -18.34 -9.19
C ALA A 3 -13.59 -19.00 -9.91
N THR A 4 -14.14 -18.35 -10.93
CA THR A 4 -15.23 -18.91 -11.75
C THR A 4 -14.77 -20.14 -12.56
N LYS A 5 -13.51 -20.13 -13.04
CA LYS A 5 -12.96 -21.27 -13.79
C LYS A 5 -12.81 -22.54 -12.93
N TYR A 6 -12.52 -22.36 -11.64
CA TYR A 6 -12.35 -23.44 -10.68
C TYR A 6 -13.58 -23.68 -9.80
N ASP A 7 -14.72 -23.11 -10.18
CA ASP A 7 -16.04 -23.27 -9.51
C ASP A 7 -15.98 -23.04 -7.99
N LEU A 8 -15.28 -21.98 -7.59
CA LEU A 8 -15.19 -21.62 -6.17
C LEU A 8 -16.48 -20.91 -5.73
N ASP A 9 -17.06 -21.34 -4.61
CA ASP A 9 -18.29 -20.79 -4.02
C ASP A 9 -18.26 -19.27 -3.84
N VAL A 10 -17.05 -18.70 -3.65
CA VAL A 10 -16.85 -17.27 -3.47
C VAL A 10 -16.70 -16.47 -4.77
N ALA A 11 -16.75 -17.12 -5.94
CA ALA A 11 -16.49 -16.48 -7.24
C ALA A 11 -17.39 -15.28 -7.53
N ASN A 12 -18.63 -15.30 -7.04
CA ASN A 12 -19.64 -14.26 -7.24
C ASN A 12 -19.91 -13.42 -5.97
N LYS A 13 -19.15 -13.66 -4.89
CA LYS A 13 -19.31 -12.91 -3.63
C LYS A 13 -18.79 -11.48 -3.84
N LYS A 14 -19.61 -10.49 -3.47
CA LYS A 14 -19.17 -9.09 -3.45
C LYS A 14 -18.07 -8.89 -2.42
N ASP A 15 -17.07 -8.07 -2.78
CA ASP A 15 -16.04 -7.66 -1.83
C ASP A 15 -16.66 -6.93 -0.64
N SER A 16 -16.24 -7.28 0.56
CA SER A 16 -16.62 -6.55 1.76
C SER A 16 -15.80 -5.26 1.80
N THR A 17 -16.48 -4.10 1.66
CA THR A 17 -15.83 -2.78 1.64
C THR A 17 -15.84 -2.08 2.98
N ASP A 18 -16.65 -2.56 3.93
CA ASP A 18 -16.81 -1.94 5.24
C ASP A 18 -16.56 -2.91 6.39
N VAL A 19 -16.06 -2.38 7.49
CA VAL A 19 -15.86 -3.11 8.73
C VAL A 19 -17.11 -2.94 9.57
N CYS A 20 -17.89 -4.01 9.78
CA CYS A 20 -19.24 -3.99 10.33
C CYS A 20 -19.37 -3.42 11.76
N PHE A 21 -18.28 -3.34 12.53
CA PHE A 21 -18.26 -2.79 13.89
C PHE A 21 -17.80 -1.32 13.94
N ILE A 22 -17.52 -0.69 12.80
CA ILE A 22 -17.14 0.72 12.71
C ILE A 22 -18.33 1.52 12.17
N SER A 23 -18.99 2.29 13.04
CA SER A 23 -20.14 3.15 12.70
C SER A 23 -19.76 4.39 11.89
N LYS A 24 -18.48 4.74 11.79
CA LYS A 24 -17.94 5.89 11.06
C LYS A 24 -17.11 5.41 9.88
N LYS A 25 -16.85 6.31 8.90
CA LYS A 25 -15.91 6.02 7.83
C LYS A 25 -14.57 5.61 8.42
N PHE A 26 -13.96 4.55 7.93
CA PHE A 26 -12.72 3.97 8.45
C PHE A 26 -11.62 5.01 8.72
N LYS A 27 -11.47 6.01 7.83
CA LYS A 27 -10.51 7.12 8.02
C LYS A 27 -10.79 7.98 9.27
N GLU A 28 -12.06 8.16 9.62
CA GLU A 28 -12.43 8.93 10.82
C GLU A 28 -12.17 8.14 12.09
N TYR A 29 -12.44 6.83 12.05
CA TYR A 29 -12.09 5.92 13.14
C TYR A 29 -10.59 5.90 13.41
N ILE A 30 -9.77 5.75 12.38
CA ILE A 30 -8.30 5.74 12.50
C ILE A 30 -7.79 7.05 13.12
N LYS A 31 -8.33 8.21 12.75
CA LYS A 31 -7.95 9.51 13.35
C LYS A 31 -8.22 9.59 14.86
N THR A 32 -9.23 8.88 15.35
CA THR A 32 -9.55 8.83 16.78
C THR A 32 -8.72 7.78 17.53
N ALA A 33 -8.40 6.67 16.88
CA ALA A 33 -7.68 5.56 17.48
C ALA A 33 -6.15 5.74 17.48
N VAL A 34 -5.62 6.48 16.51
CA VAL A 34 -4.16 6.68 16.33
C VAL A 34 -3.83 8.17 16.29
N LYS A 35 -2.84 8.58 17.09
CA LYS A 35 -2.34 9.96 17.07
C LYS A 35 -1.66 10.25 15.73
N CYS A 36 -2.36 10.95 14.86
CA CYS A 36 -1.86 11.35 13.55
C CYS A 36 -1.06 12.65 13.67
N THR A 37 0.24 12.58 13.48
CA THR A 37 1.13 13.77 13.42
C THR A 37 1.41 14.12 11.97
N LYS A 38 1.39 15.42 11.64
CA LYS A 38 1.81 15.93 10.34
C LYS A 38 3.32 15.75 10.19
N GLY A 39 3.77 15.51 8.95
CA GLY A 39 5.19 15.39 8.63
C GLY A 39 5.44 15.67 7.16
N ASP A 40 6.69 15.58 6.75
CA ASP A 40 7.12 15.95 5.40
C ASP A 40 6.86 14.83 4.39
N ILE A 41 6.55 15.26 3.15
CA ILE A 41 6.54 14.41 1.96
C ILE A 41 7.79 14.72 1.16
N ILE A 42 8.64 13.72 0.96
CA ILE A 42 9.92 13.87 0.24
C ILE A 42 9.87 13.07 -1.06
N ASP A 43 10.21 13.75 -2.16
CA ASP A 43 10.49 13.12 -3.44
C ASP A 43 11.87 12.42 -3.36
N VAL A 44 11.90 11.09 -3.55
CA VAL A 44 13.13 10.30 -3.43
C VAL A 44 14.12 10.57 -4.55
N ASP A 45 13.63 10.87 -5.76
CA ASP A 45 14.46 11.09 -6.93
C ASP A 45 15.14 12.47 -6.87
N ARG A 46 14.39 13.51 -6.44
CA ARG A 46 14.89 14.89 -6.34
C ARG A 46 15.44 15.23 -4.95
N LYS A 47 15.26 14.35 -3.96
CA LYS A 47 15.65 14.56 -2.54
C LYS A 47 15.13 15.87 -1.95
N LYS A 48 13.89 16.24 -2.32
CA LYS A 48 13.28 17.51 -1.95
C LYS A 48 11.95 17.32 -1.24
N VAL A 49 11.69 18.15 -0.22
CA VAL A 49 10.35 18.25 0.38
C VAL A 49 9.40 18.89 -0.63
N ILE A 50 8.31 18.21 -0.92
CA ILE A 50 7.29 18.61 -1.91
C ILE A 50 5.90 18.81 -1.31
N GLY A 51 5.73 18.54 -0.03
CA GLY A 51 4.45 18.70 0.65
C GLY A 51 4.49 18.25 2.09
N THR A 52 3.30 18.22 2.71
CA THR A 52 3.11 17.79 4.09
C THR A 52 1.98 16.77 4.16
N HIS A 53 2.18 15.65 4.83
CA HIS A 53 1.16 14.63 5.04
C HIS A 53 0.40 14.84 6.36
N GLN A 54 -0.80 14.26 6.47
CA GLN A 54 -1.68 14.37 7.64
C GLN A 54 -1.58 13.16 8.59
N GLY A 55 -0.46 12.46 8.59
CA GLY A 55 -0.17 11.25 9.38
C GLY A 55 0.07 10.03 8.50
N LEU A 56 1.19 9.33 8.74
CA LEU A 56 1.67 8.19 7.92
C LEU A 56 0.69 7.02 7.84
N VAL A 57 -0.19 6.88 8.84
CA VAL A 57 -1.22 5.82 8.88
C VAL A 57 -2.22 5.93 7.71
N ASN A 58 -2.40 7.13 7.14
CA ASN A 58 -3.35 7.36 6.06
C ASN A 58 -2.83 6.97 4.67
N TYR A 59 -1.60 6.51 4.58
CA TYR A 59 -0.94 6.23 3.32
C TYR A 59 -0.49 4.76 3.25
N THR A 60 -0.52 4.20 2.05
CA THR A 60 -0.08 2.83 1.75
C THR A 60 0.98 2.89 0.65
N ILE A 61 1.98 2.02 0.69
CA ILE A 61 2.99 1.90 -0.38
C ILE A 61 2.26 1.56 -1.69
N GLY A 62 2.65 2.19 -2.79
CA GLY A 62 1.98 2.11 -4.09
C GLY A 62 0.77 3.03 -4.23
N GLN A 63 0.33 3.71 -3.17
CA GLN A 63 -0.81 4.63 -3.24
C GLN A 63 -0.53 5.81 -4.17
N ARG A 64 -1.49 6.11 -5.08
CA ARG A 64 -1.40 7.21 -6.05
C ARG A 64 -2.36 8.37 -5.74
N ARG A 65 -3.54 8.05 -5.17
CA ARG A 65 -4.61 9.04 -4.96
C ARG A 65 -4.60 9.57 -3.53
N GLY A 66 -5.04 10.82 -3.37
CA GLY A 66 -5.20 11.44 -2.05
C GLY A 66 -3.89 11.89 -1.39
N LEU A 67 -2.82 12.07 -2.16
CA LEU A 67 -1.53 12.58 -1.66
C LEU A 67 -1.57 14.09 -1.41
N ASN A 68 -2.50 14.81 -2.05
CA ASN A 68 -2.68 16.27 -1.95
C ASN A 68 -1.38 17.06 -2.22
N ILE A 69 -0.57 16.57 -3.15
CA ILE A 69 0.66 17.24 -3.60
C ILE A 69 0.28 18.13 -4.78
N GLY A 70 0.40 19.44 -4.60
CA GLY A 70 0.13 20.40 -5.66
C GLY A 70 1.28 20.48 -6.67
N GLY A 71 0.97 20.84 -7.93
CA GLY A 71 1.96 21.16 -8.95
C GLY A 71 2.68 19.98 -9.62
N CYS A 72 2.26 18.75 -9.37
CA CYS A 72 2.79 17.58 -10.07
C CYS A 72 1.87 17.23 -11.25
N THR A 73 2.41 17.28 -12.47
CA THR A 73 1.73 16.81 -13.70
C THR A 73 1.86 15.29 -13.86
N ASP A 74 2.93 14.72 -13.32
CA ASP A 74 3.26 13.31 -13.45
C ASP A 74 2.64 12.47 -12.32
N ARG A 75 2.57 11.17 -12.58
CA ARG A 75 2.06 10.19 -11.61
C ARG A 75 2.95 10.14 -10.39
N THR A 76 2.37 10.35 -9.21
CA THR A 76 3.09 10.29 -7.94
C THR A 76 2.66 9.06 -7.16
N PHE A 77 3.62 8.33 -6.60
CA PHE A 77 3.41 7.10 -5.83
C PHE A 77 4.08 7.18 -4.47
N VAL A 78 3.46 6.60 -3.48
CA VAL A 78 4.12 6.35 -2.18
C VAL A 78 5.08 5.16 -2.35
N VAL A 79 6.36 5.39 -2.09
CA VAL A 79 7.41 4.36 -2.19
C VAL A 79 7.96 3.92 -0.84
N GLY A 80 7.72 4.70 0.21
CA GLY A 80 8.22 4.34 1.54
C GLY A 80 7.67 5.22 2.65
N LYS A 81 7.91 4.80 3.90
CA LYS A 81 7.56 5.53 5.13
C LYS A 81 8.70 5.40 6.13
N ASP A 82 9.10 6.49 6.73
CA ASP A 82 10.00 6.51 7.88
C ASP A 82 9.19 6.89 9.12
N LEU A 83 8.88 5.90 9.95
CA LEU A 83 8.08 6.11 11.15
C LEU A 83 8.83 6.89 12.22
N ALA A 84 10.16 6.74 12.30
CA ALA A 84 10.99 7.42 13.30
C ALA A 84 11.12 8.91 13.01
N LYS A 85 11.29 9.28 11.74
CA LYS A 85 11.40 10.66 11.28
C LYS A 85 10.07 11.29 10.91
N ASN A 86 8.99 10.49 10.87
CA ASN A 86 7.67 10.90 10.42
C ASN A 86 7.67 11.47 8.99
N ILE A 87 8.34 10.76 8.06
CA ILE A 87 8.51 11.16 6.66
C ILE A 87 7.78 10.18 5.74
N LEU A 88 7.07 10.73 4.75
CA LEU A 88 6.47 9.98 3.65
C LEU A 88 7.34 10.15 2.41
N TYR A 89 7.86 9.04 1.88
CA TYR A 89 8.64 9.04 0.65
C TYR A 89 7.74 8.78 -0.54
N VAL A 90 7.88 9.58 -1.58
CA VAL A 90 7.14 9.44 -2.83
C VAL A 90 8.10 9.52 -4.03
N SER A 91 7.69 8.94 -5.15
CA SER A 91 8.37 9.07 -6.44
C SER A 91 7.44 9.67 -7.47
N ILE A 92 7.95 10.55 -8.32
CA ILE A 92 7.20 11.27 -9.36
C ILE A 92 7.63 10.75 -10.72
N GLY A 93 6.73 10.04 -11.42
CA GLY A 93 6.94 9.54 -12.78
C GLY A 93 7.82 8.28 -12.88
N ASN A 94 8.48 7.86 -11.80
CA ASN A 94 9.38 6.70 -11.80
C ASN A 94 8.77 5.52 -11.04
N GLU A 95 8.17 4.58 -11.77
CA GLU A 95 7.52 3.38 -11.21
C GLU A 95 8.56 2.33 -10.76
N GLU A 96 9.81 2.44 -11.20
CA GLU A 96 10.88 1.49 -10.82
C GLU A 96 11.15 1.48 -9.31
N ASN A 97 10.92 2.61 -8.63
CA ASN A 97 11.04 2.73 -7.18
C ASN A 97 10.00 1.89 -6.39
N LEU A 98 9.03 1.28 -7.06
CA LEU A 98 8.06 0.33 -6.48
C LEU A 98 8.43 -1.12 -6.72
N LEU A 99 9.42 -1.40 -7.56
CA LEU A 99 9.84 -2.76 -7.88
C LEU A 99 10.70 -3.33 -6.76
N SER A 100 10.53 -4.62 -6.49
CA SER A 100 11.36 -5.39 -5.58
C SER A 100 11.83 -6.67 -6.28
N ASP A 101 13.10 -7.01 -6.12
CA ASP A 101 13.67 -8.22 -6.70
C ASP A 101 13.33 -9.48 -5.91
N SER A 102 12.87 -9.32 -4.66
CA SER A 102 12.54 -10.44 -3.78
C SER A 102 11.49 -10.08 -2.74
N CYS A 103 10.78 -11.09 -2.26
CA CYS A 103 9.92 -10.96 -1.09
C CYS A 103 10.16 -12.15 -0.15
N ILE A 104 9.98 -11.91 1.15
CA ILE A 104 10.02 -12.94 2.17
C ILE A 104 8.57 -13.24 2.54
N LEU A 105 8.20 -14.52 2.48
CA LEU A 105 6.89 -15.00 2.90
C LEU A 105 7.04 -15.63 4.29
N GLU A 106 6.21 -15.23 5.24
CA GLU A 106 6.13 -15.79 6.58
C GLU A 106 4.74 -16.40 6.78
N ASP A 107 4.64 -17.41 7.64
CA ASP A 107 3.38 -18.07 8.02
C ASP A 107 2.54 -18.55 6.82
N VAL A 108 3.18 -19.18 5.84
CA VAL A 108 2.51 -19.65 4.63
C VAL A 108 1.61 -20.84 4.94
N ASN A 109 0.31 -20.71 4.67
CA ASN A 109 -0.64 -21.81 4.77
C ASN A 109 -0.75 -22.56 3.42
N TRP A 110 -0.20 -23.77 3.37
CA TRP A 110 -0.27 -24.61 2.17
C TRP A 110 -1.58 -25.40 2.15
N LEU A 111 -2.35 -25.24 1.09
CA LEU A 111 -3.65 -25.92 0.89
C LEU A 111 -3.50 -27.33 0.30
N THR A 112 -2.30 -27.69 -0.14
CA THR A 112 -1.99 -29.00 -0.72
C THR A 112 -0.68 -29.54 -0.18
N ASN A 113 -0.52 -30.88 -0.17
CA ASN A 113 0.72 -31.57 0.23
C ASN A 113 1.78 -31.57 -0.89
N VAL A 114 1.84 -30.54 -1.71
CA VAL A 114 2.84 -30.45 -2.78
C VAL A 114 4.20 -30.11 -2.16
N LEU A 115 5.19 -30.95 -2.47
CA LEU A 115 6.58 -30.81 -2.05
C LEU A 115 7.09 -29.39 -2.37
N HIS A 116 7.71 -28.77 -1.37
CA HIS A 116 8.17 -27.40 -1.30
C HIS A 116 9.24 -27.07 -2.36
N ASN A 117 8.82 -26.74 -3.55
CA ASN A 117 9.68 -26.00 -4.47
C ASN A 117 9.45 -24.52 -4.19
N PHE A 118 10.49 -23.82 -3.72
CA PHE A 118 10.45 -22.38 -3.55
C PHE A 118 10.07 -21.73 -4.88
N VAL A 119 8.89 -21.14 -4.94
CA VAL A 119 8.50 -20.31 -6.07
C VAL A 119 9.07 -18.92 -5.80
N ILE A 120 10.18 -18.61 -6.45
CA ILE A 120 10.67 -17.23 -6.53
C ILE A 120 9.72 -16.51 -7.50
N ILE A 121 8.81 -15.70 -6.96
CA ILE A 121 7.99 -14.82 -7.78
C ILE A 121 8.85 -13.60 -8.10
N GLN A 122 9.44 -13.58 -9.30
CA GLN A 122 10.11 -12.40 -9.82
C GLN A 122 9.07 -11.38 -10.28
N ASN A 123 9.30 -10.09 -9.97
CA ASN A 123 8.46 -8.94 -10.31
C ASN A 123 7.11 -8.87 -9.58
N LEU A 124 7.12 -8.83 -8.26
CA LEU A 124 5.94 -8.46 -7.50
C LEU A 124 5.83 -6.93 -7.45
N PHE A 125 4.74 -6.38 -8.00
CA PHE A 125 4.32 -5.02 -7.69
C PHE A 125 3.71 -5.04 -6.28
N LEU A 126 4.32 -4.39 -5.34
CA LEU A 126 3.77 -4.13 -4.01
C LEU A 126 2.92 -2.86 -3.98
#